data_5f1a08a149e615b910b7ddbbfb974cf9
#
_entry.id   5f1a08a149e615b910b7ddbbfb974cf9
#
_cell.length_a   1.000
_cell.length_b   1.000
_cell.length_c   1.000
_cell.angle_alpha   90.00
_cell.angle_beta   90.00
_cell.angle_gamma   90.00
#
_symmetry.space_group_name_H-M   'P 1'
#
loop_
_entity.id
_entity.type
_entity.pdbx_description
1 polymer ?
#
loop_
_entity_poly.entity_id
_entity_poly.type
_entity_poly.pdbx_seq_one_letter_code
_entity_poly.pdbx_strand_id
1 'polypeptide(L)'
;MTQTLKTKVLIIGAGTGGYVAGIRCGQLGLETVLVDASPGLGGTCLNVGCIPSKAIIHAAGKFETVAKAAGDGTLGITASTPAIDLSKTVEWKDGVVKKLNAGVAALLKKAKVKVIKGWAEFSDAKTCTVKTDDGDIRITAEHVILATGSEPVELPFLPFGGDVISSTEALSLPEVPKKLVVVGGGYIGLELGIAFRKLGAEVAIVEMAERILPLYDKALTDPVAKWLEKHGVQLLLGARAGGFGDGKLNVTDKDGNPMQLDADKVLVTVGRRARTKGWGLENMGVAMNGPFVKIDERCATSMKNVWAIGDLTGEPMLAHKGSAQGEVVAEIIAHLSGKGGHDRVFDPTTIAAVCFTEPEIVSAGLGPDDVKGRDDVIQAVFPFAAIGRALAIEAGEDGGFVRVIASKSDHRLLGVQAVGQHVSELSNSFAQMLEMGAVLEDVAGTIHVHPTLGEAFHEASLRALGHAIHI
;
A
#
# COMPACT_ATOMS: atom_id res chain seq x y z
N MET A 1 2.75 -10.50 40.81
CA MET A 1 3.02 -11.89 40.34
C MET A 1 2.89 -11.90 38.83
N THR A 2 3.88 -12.40 38.10
CA THR A 2 3.81 -12.51 36.63
C THR A 2 2.78 -13.58 36.27
N GLN A 3 1.74 -13.21 35.57
CA GLN A 3 0.74 -14.16 35.05
C GLN A 3 1.39 -15.06 33.99
N THR A 4 1.11 -16.37 33.98
CA THR A 4 1.60 -17.30 32.98
C THR A 4 0.43 -17.80 32.13
N LEU A 5 0.61 -17.79 30.79
CA LEU A 5 -0.37 -18.25 29.80
C LEU A 5 0.30 -19.23 28.84
N LYS A 6 -0.42 -20.30 28.50
CA LYS A 6 -0.02 -21.23 27.42
C LYS A 6 -1.08 -21.15 26.31
N THR A 7 -0.67 -21.23 25.06
CA THR A 7 -1.59 -21.21 23.91
C THR A 7 -1.07 -22.08 22.77
N LYS A 8 -1.96 -22.52 21.88
CA LYS A 8 -1.59 -23.24 20.65
C LYS A 8 -0.91 -22.29 19.67
N VAL A 9 -1.49 -21.12 19.43
CA VAL A 9 -0.97 -20.11 18.49
C VAL A 9 -0.81 -18.77 19.20
N LEU A 10 0.36 -18.18 19.07
CA LEU A 10 0.66 -16.82 19.50
C LEU A 10 0.96 -15.96 18.26
N ILE A 11 0.25 -14.85 18.10
CA ILE A 11 0.44 -13.90 17.00
C ILE A 11 0.95 -12.58 17.57
N ILE A 12 2.04 -12.06 17.02
CA ILE A 12 2.61 -10.77 17.40
C ILE A 12 2.37 -9.75 16.31
N GLY A 13 1.55 -8.76 16.64
CA GLY A 13 1.10 -7.71 15.72
C GLY A 13 -0.31 -7.96 15.17
N ALA A 14 -1.20 -6.99 15.32
CA ALA A 14 -2.58 -7.00 14.83
C ALA A 14 -2.74 -6.22 13.52
N GLY A 15 -1.67 -6.12 12.71
CA GLY A 15 -1.74 -5.62 11.34
C GLY A 15 -2.59 -6.54 10.44
N THR A 16 -2.72 -6.20 9.15
CA THR A 16 -3.56 -6.93 8.20
C THR A 16 -3.25 -8.43 8.15
N GLY A 17 -1.98 -8.82 8.18
CA GLY A 17 -1.60 -10.23 8.26
C GLY A 17 -1.99 -10.86 9.59
N GLY A 18 -1.70 -10.17 10.71
CA GLY A 18 -1.87 -10.74 12.05
C GLY A 18 -3.33 -10.93 12.45
N TYR A 19 -4.21 -9.92 12.24
CA TYR A 19 -5.62 -10.10 12.59
C TYR A 19 -6.33 -11.10 11.67
N VAL A 20 -5.97 -11.16 10.38
CA VAL A 20 -6.51 -12.16 9.45
C VAL A 20 -6.09 -13.57 9.87
N ALA A 21 -4.80 -13.77 10.15
CA ALA A 21 -4.31 -15.05 10.69
C ALA A 21 -5.05 -15.43 11.99
N GLY A 22 -5.25 -14.45 12.91
CA GLY A 22 -5.96 -14.68 14.16
C GLY A 22 -7.41 -15.12 13.96
N ILE A 23 -8.15 -14.41 13.12
CA ILE A 23 -9.53 -14.77 12.77
C ILE A 23 -9.58 -16.17 12.16
N ARG A 24 -8.69 -16.46 11.20
CA ARG A 24 -8.69 -17.76 10.51
C ARG A 24 -8.29 -18.90 11.45
N CYS A 25 -7.28 -18.72 12.29
CA CYS A 25 -6.92 -19.68 13.34
C CYS A 25 -8.11 -19.99 14.26
N GLY A 26 -8.81 -18.97 14.72
CA GLY A 26 -9.98 -19.14 15.58
C GLY A 26 -11.16 -19.86 14.88
N GLN A 27 -11.40 -19.57 13.60
CA GLN A 27 -12.41 -20.28 12.77
C GLN A 27 -12.07 -21.76 12.62
N LEU A 28 -10.80 -22.10 12.55
CA LEU A 28 -10.29 -23.48 12.47
C LEU A 28 -10.17 -24.16 13.85
N GLY A 29 -10.67 -23.52 14.93
CA GLY A 29 -10.70 -24.09 16.27
C GLY A 29 -9.35 -24.16 16.98
N LEU A 30 -8.38 -23.35 16.57
CA LEU A 30 -7.08 -23.20 17.22
C LEU A 30 -7.19 -22.20 18.38
N GLU A 31 -6.73 -22.59 19.57
CA GLU A 31 -6.59 -21.67 20.70
C GLU A 31 -5.53 -20.61 20.37
N THR A 32 -5.96 -19.36 20.25
CA THR A 32 -5.14 -18.29 19.69
C THR A 32 -5.09 -17.08 20.61
N VAL A 33 -3.88 -16.60 20.85
CA VAL A 33 -3.58 -15.32 21.51
C VAL A 33 -2.95 -14.38 20.48
N LEU A 34 -3.46 -13.16 20.41
CA LEU A 34 -2.92 -12.09 19.58
C LEU A 34 -2.47 -10.95 20.47
N VAL A 35 -1.22 -10.51 20.33
CA VAL A 35 -0.63 -9.41 21.09
C VAL A 35 -0.34 -8.24 20.16
N ASP A 36 -0.75 -7.05 20.56
CA ASP A 36 -0.43 -5.80 19.86
C ASP A 36 -0.25 -4.65 20.86
N ALA A 37 0.74 -3.81 20.62
CA ALA A 37 1.03 -2.64 21.47
C ALA A 37 0.29 -1.37 20.99
N SER A 38 -0.26 -1.39 19.79
CA SER A 38 -0.91 -0.23 19.18
C SER A 38 -2.24 0.13 19.89
N PRO A 39 -2.67 1.39 19.85
CA PRO A 39 -3.95 1.80 20.42
C PRO A 39 -5.16 1.12 19.77
N GLY A 40 -5.05 0.77 18.48
CA GLY A 40 -6.11 0.16 17.69
C GLY A 40 -5.64 -1.06 16.90
N LEU A 41 -6.57 -1.99 16.66
CA LEU A 41 -6.34 -3.17 15.82
C LEU A 41 -6.28 -2.79 14.32
N GLY A 42 -5.72 -3.64 13.47
CA GLY A 42 -5.63 -3.41 12.02
C GLY A 42 -4.30 -2.83 11.54
N GLY A 43 -3.38 -2.53 12.48
CA GLY A 43 -2.01 -2.08 12.20
C GLY A 43 -1.93 -0.78 11.41
N THR A 44 -0.80 -0.60 10.72
CA THR A 44 -0.51 0.61 9.93
C THR A 44 -1.58 0.90 8.88
N CYS A 45 -1.96 -0.09 8.07
CA CYS A 45 -2.89 0.10 6.97
C CYS A 45 -4.23 0.71 7.43
N LEU A 46 -4.82 0.16 8.49
CA LEU A 46 -6.13 0.60 8.97
C LEU A 46 -6.05 1.92 9.75
N ASN A 47 -5.01 2.10 10.58
CA ASN A 47 -4.98 3.20 11.54
C ASN A 47 -4.28 4.45 11.01
N VAL A 48 -3.16 4.30 10.29
CA VAL A 48 -2.26 5.40 9.92
C VAL A 48 -1.68 5.23 8.50
N GLY A 49 -2.32 4.46 7.63
CA GLY A 49 -1.85 4.17 6.28
C GLY A 49 -2.97 4.19 5.25
N CYS A 50 -3.29 3.02 4.67
CA CYS A 50 -4.17 2.87 3.51
C CYS A 50 -5.55 3.50 3.69
N ILE A 51 -6.24 3.19 4.78
CA ILE A 51 -7.61 3.66 4.97
C ILE A 51 -7.66 5.17 5.19
N PRO A 52 -6.91 5.73 6.17
CA PRO A 52 -6.96 7.18 6.40
C PRO A 52 -6.40 7.99 5.22
N SER A 53 -5.39 7.49 4.47
CA SER A 53 -4.90 8.21 3.29
C SER A 53 -5.95 8.27 2.18
N LYS A 54 -6.66 7.17 1.89
CA LYS A 54 -7.72 7.15 0.88
C LYS A 54 -8.92 8.02 1.31
N ALA A 55 -9.20 8.15 2.59
CA ALA A 55 -10.20 9.09 3.09
C ALA A 55 -9.78 10.55 2.82
N ILE A 56 -8.53 10.93 3.11
CA ILE A 56 -8.02 12.28 2.82
C ILE A 56 -7.97 12.54 1.31
N ILE A 57 -7.49 11.59 0.48
CA ILE A 57 -7.47 11.70 -0.98
C ILE A 57 -8.89 11.93 -1.52
N HIS A 58 -9.88 11.18 -1.02
CA HIS A 58 -11.29 11.36 -1.40
C HIS A 58 -11.81 12.76 -1.06
N ALA A 59 -11.55 13.24 0.16
CA ALA A 59 -11.95 14.60 0.58
C ALA A 59 -11.28 15.68 -0.29
N ALA A 60 -9.98 15.50 -0.59
CA ALA A 60 -9.23 16.40 -1.46
C ALA A 60 -9.79 16.45 -2.88
N GLY A 61 -10.17 15.31 -3.46
CA GLY A 61 -10.84 15.25 -4.77
C GLY A 61 -12.19 15.97 -4.76
N LYS A 62 -12.99 15.84 -3.69
CA LYS A 62 -14.25 16.59 -3.55
C LYS A 62 -14.02 18.10 -3.47
N PHE A 63 -13.02 18.52 -2.68
CA PHE A 63 -12.65 19.94 -2.58
C PHE A 63 -12.21 20.50 -3.94
N GLU A 64 -11.34 19.80 -4.65
CA GLU A 64 -10.87 20.18 -5.99
C GLU A 64 -12.03 20.32 -7.00
N THR A 65 -13.00 19.41 -6.98
CA THR A 65 -14.18 19.48 -7.84
C THR A 65 -14.96 20.78 -7.63
N VAL A 66 -15.18 21.16 -6.36
CA VAL A 66 -15.87 22.41 -6.04
C VAL A 66 -15.02 23.62 -6.39
N ALA A 67 -13.71 23.57 -6.16
CA ALA A 67 -12.79 24.66 -6.50
C ALA A 67 -12.74 24.92 -8.01
N LYS A 68 -12.72 23.87 -8.85
CA LYS A 68 -12.83 24.00 -10.32
C LYS A 68 -14.16 24.63 -10.74
N ALA A 69 -15.26 24.24 -10.12
CA ALA A 69 -16.58 24.81 -10.41
C ALA A 69 -16.70 26.28 -9.97
N ALA A 70 -15.96 26.70 -8.94
CA ALA A 70 -15.91 28.09 -8.45
C ALA A 70 -15.03 29.00 -9.32
N GLY A 71 -14.08 28.43 -10.06
CA GLY A 71 -13.23 29.15 -11.01
C GLY A 71 -13.93 29.37 -12.36
N ASP A 72 -13.45 28.68 -13.38
CA ASP A 72 -13.95 28.84 -14.76
C ASP A 72 -15.32 28.19 -15.00
N GLY A 73 -15.85 27.46 -14.04
CA GLY A 73 -17.06 26.64 -14.17
C GLY A 73 -16.82 25.46 -15.10
N THR A 74 -17.12 24.24 -14.67
CA THR A 74 -17.01 23.03 -15.52
C THR A 74 -18.39 22.42 -15.73
N LEU A 75 -18.64 21.92 -16.92
CA LEU A 75 -19.91 21.24 -17.27
C LEU A 75 -21.17 22.09 -17.02
N GLY A 76 -21.03 23.43 -17.04
CA GLY A 76 -22.12 24.36 -16.70
C GLY A 76 -22.42 24.48 -15.20
N ILE A 77 -21.61 23.86 -14.34
CA ILE A 77 -21.72 23.94 -12.89
C ILE A 77 -20.90 25.11 -12.38
N THR A 78 -21.50 25.99 -11.57
CA THR A 78 -20.83 27.08 -10.89
C THR A 78 -21.00 26.97 -9.39
N ALA A 79 -19.98 27.35 -8.63
CA ALA A 79 -20.00 27.34 -7.17
C ALA A 79 -19.30 28.59 -6.63
N SER A 80 -19.49 28.91 -5.34
CA SER A 80 -18.64 29.85 -4.63
C SER A 80 -17.29 29.20 -4.27
N THR A 81 -16.24 30.02 -4.10
CA THR A 81 -14.93 29.54 -3.65
C THR A 81 -15.05 28.68 -2.40
N PRO A 82 -14.61 27.43 -2.44
CA PRO A 82 -14.73 26.54 -1.28
C PRO A 82 -13.73 26.92 -0.19
N ALA A 83 -14.09 26.63 1.05
CA ALA A 83 -13.17 26.61 2.19
C ALA A 83 -13.17 25.20 2.80
N ILE A 84 -12.03 24.79 3.32
CA ILE A 84 -11.92 23.50 4.03
C ILE A 84 -11.56 23.75 5.50
N ASP A 85 -12.24 23.03 6.36
CA ASP A 85 -11.86 22.81 7.76
C ASP A 85 -11.26 21.38 7.83
N LEU A 86 -9.92 21.31 7.75
CA LEU A 86 -9.23 20.01 7.71
C LEU A 86 -9.44 19.24 9.01
N SER A 87 -9.65 19.90 10.15
CA SER A 87 -9.89 19.23 11.43
C SER A 87 -11.18 18.38 11.38
N LYS A 88 -12.24 18.88 10.72
CA LYS A 88 -13.47 18.11 10.50
C LYS A 88 -13.28 16.94 9.51
N THR A 89 -12.43 17.14 8.50
CA THR A 89 -12.07 16.05 7.59
C THR A 89 -11.31 14.95 8.34
N VAL A 90 -10.38 15.33 9.21
CA VAL A 90 -9.65 14.39 10.07
C VAL A 90 -10.61 13.67 11.03
N GLU A 91 -11.53 14.39 11.68
CA GLU A 91 -12.55 13.80 12.56
C GLU A 91 -13.42 12.77 11.80
N TRP A 92 -13.88 13.10 10.59
CA TRP A 92 -14.61 12.15 9.75
C TRP A 92 -13.78 10.91 9.40
N LYS A 93 -12.53 11.10 8.98
CA LYS A 93 -11.57 10.03 8.71
C LYS A 93 -11.35 9.15 9.94
N ASP A 94 -11.20 9.75 11.13
CA ASP A 94 -11.03 9.01 12.39
C ASP A 94 -12.29 8.22 12.75
N GLY A 95 -13.48 8.73 12.41
CA GLY A 95 -14.72 8.00 12.50
C GLY A 95 -14.73 6.72 11.64
N VAL A 96 -14.21 6.79 10.41
CA VAL A 96 -14.06 5.63 9.52
C VAL A 96 -13.11 4.60 10.14
N VAL A 97 -11.93 5.04 10.59
CA VAL A 97 -10.92 4.20 11.24
C VAL A 97 -11.50 3.52 12.48
N LYS A 98 -12.18 4.27 13.36
CA LYS A 98 -12.82 3.74 14.58
C LYS A 98 -13.84 2.67 14.27
N LYS A 99 -14.69 2.87 13.24
CA LYS A 99 -15.70 1.89 12.81
C LYS A 99 -15.06 0.58 12.37
N LEU A 100 -13.98 0.67 11.56
CA LEU A 100 -13.26 -0.52 11.08
C LEU A 100 -12.51 -1.24 12.20
N ASN A 101 -11.88 -0.50 13.13
CA ASN A 101 -11.27 -1.07 14.32
C ASN A 101 -12.28 -1.89 15.16
N ALA A 102 -13.47 -1.34 15.39
CA ALA A 102 -14.53 -2.03 16.09
C ALA A 102 -14.97 -3.31 15.35
N GLY A 103 -14.99 -3.27 14.01
CA GLY A 103 -15.25 -4.43 13.17
C GLY A 103 -14.24 -5.55 13.35
N VAL A 104 -12.94 -5.21 13.30
CA VAL A 104 -11.85 -6.18 13.52
C VAL A 104 -11.93 -6.78 14.92
N ALA A 105 -12.16 -5.95 15.95
CA ALA A 105 -12.34 -6.43 17.33
C ALA A 105 -13.50 -7.41 17.47
N ALA A 106 -14.65 -7.10 16.84
CA ALA A 106 -15.82 -7.98 16.83
C ALA A 106 -15.55 -9.32 16.14
N LEU A 107 -14.81 -9.31 15.01
CA LEU A 107 -14.44 -10.53 14.28
C LEU A 107 -13.49 -11.42 15.08
N LEU A 108 -12.46 -10.84 15.70
CA LEU A 108 -11.54 -11.57 16.59
C LEU A 108 -12.27 -12.16 17.78
N LYS A 109 -13.19 -11.40 18.40
CA LYS A 109 -14.04 -11.91 19.50
C LYS A 109 -14.94 -13.06 19.03
N LYS A 110 -15.59 -12.94 17.87
CA LYS A 110 -16.42 -14.01 17.27
C LYS A 110 -15.57 -15.27 17.00
N ALA A 111 -14.35 -15.10 16.56
CA ALA A 111 -13.38 -16.19 16.35
C ALA A 111 -12.75 -16.72 17.66
N LYS A 112 -13.14 -16.19 18.82
CA LYS A 112 -12.64 -16.59 20.16
C LYS A 112 -11.14 -16.36 20.33
N VAL A 113 -10.56 -15.40 19.61
CA VAL A 113 -9.16 -15.00 19.76
C VAL A 113 -9.00 -14.15 21.01
N LYS A 114 -8.06 -14.50 21.90
CA LYS A 114 -7.73 -13.68 23.06
C LYS A 114 -6.77 -12.57 22.63
N VAL A 115 -7.25 -11.34 22.60
CA VAL A 115 -6.42 -10.16 22.30
C VAL A 115 -5.83 -9.61 23.58
N ILE A 116 -4.52 -9.37 23.59
CA ILE A 116 -3.79 -8.76 24.69
C ILE A 116 -3.11 -7.49 24.17
N LYS A 117 -3.46 -6.35 24.76
CA LYS A 117 -2.78 -5.08 24.51
C LYS A 117 -1.49 -5.03 25.31
N GLY A 118 -0.36 -4.90 24.64
CA GLY A 118 0.94 -4.83 25.29
C GLY A 118 2.11 -5.04 24.35
N TRP A 119 3.31 -4.82 24.87
CA TRP A 119 4.56 -5.00 24.13
C TRP A 119 5.14 -6.37 24.45
N ALA A 120 5.26 -7.22 23.42
CA ALA A 120 5.86 -8.54 23.53
C ALA A 120 7.38 -8.48 23.37
N GLU A 121 8.10 -9.15 24.25
CA GLU A 121 9.57 -9.29 24.21
C GLU A 121 9.93 -10.77 24.35
N PHE A 122 10.57 -11.33 23.32
CA PHE A 122 10.92 -12.76 23.29
C PHE A 122 12.21 -13.05 24.07
N SER A 123 12.16 -14.08 24.89
CA SER A 123 13.33 -14.67 25.55
C SER A 123 13.91 -15.87 24.78
N ASP A 124 13.10 -16.53 23.98
CA ASP A 124 13.42 -17.63 23.06
C ASP A 124 12.37 -17.73 21.96
N ALA A 125 12.48 -18.68 21.04
CA ALA A 125 11.59 -18.82 19.87
C ALA A 125 10.11 -19.09 20.21
N LYS A 126 9.77 -19.41 21.46
CA LYS A 126 8.43 -19.86 21.89
C LYS A 126 7.89 -19.14 23.10
N THR A 127 8.71 -18.38 23.79
CA THR A 127 8.37 -17.72 25.04
C THR A 127 8.60 -16.23 24.94
N CYS A 128 7.56 -15.46 25.20
CA CYS A 128 7.68 -14.01 25.34
C CYS A 128 7.09 -13.52 26.66
N THR A 129 7.53 -12.37 27.10
CA THR A 129 6.91 -11.57 28.15
C THR A 129 6.19 -10.40 27.51
N VAL A 130 4.89 -10.29 27.77
CA VAL A 130 4.08 -9.15 27.32
C VAL A 130 3.96 -8.15 28.44
N LYS A 131 4.50 -6.96 28.24
CA LYS A 131 4.38 -5.82 29.16
C LYS A 131 3.02 -5.16 28.90
N THR A 132 2.15 -5.17 29.90
CA THR A 132 0.81 -4.57 29.85
C THR A 132 0.66 -3.54 30.98
N ASP A 133 -0.37 -2.70 30.89
CA ASP A 133 -0.69 -1.72 31.94
C ASP A 133 -1.06 -2.38 33.28
N ASP A 134 -1.55 -3.63 33.24
CA ASP A 134 -1.98 -4.42 34.43
C ASP A 134 -0.86 -5.35 34.97
N GLY A 135 0.34 -5.28 34.41
CA GLY A 135 1.47 -6.12 34.77
C GLY A 135 1.91 -7.08 33.66
N ASP A 136 2.99 -7.80 33.92
CA ASP A 136 3.62 -8.67 32.91
C ASP A 136 2.91 -10.02 32.78
N ILE A 137 2.74 -10.46 31.54
CA ILE A 137 2.19 -11.77 31.20
C ILE A 137 3.26 -12.58 30.45
N ARG A 138 3.68 -13.70 31.02
CA ARG A 138 4.57 -14.64 30.32
C ARG A 138 3.74 -15.61 29.48
N ILE A 139 3.98 -15.64 28.15
CA ILE A 139 3.27 -16.49 27.21
C ILE A 139 4.22 -17.51 26.60
N THR A 140 3.81 -18.77 26.60
CA THR A 140 4.48 -19.86 25.88
C THR A 140 3.53 -20.44 24.85
N ALA A 141 3.98 -20.60 23.59
CA ALA A 141 3.15 -21.07 22.49
C ALA A 141 3.78 -22.26 21.75
N GLU A 142 2.94 -23.10 21.19
CA GLU A 142 3.38 -24.18 20.31
C GLU A 142 3.78 -23.64 18.92
N HIS A 143 2.96 -22.73 18.38
CA HIS A 143 3.21 -22.00 17.14
C HIS A 143 3.28 -20.52 17.40
N VAL A 144 4.23 -19.81 16.75
CA VAL A 144 4.37 -18.36 16.83
C VAL A 144 4.28 -17.78 15.41
N ILE A 145 3.44 -16.76 15.23
CA ILE A 145 3.31 -15.99 13.98
C ILE A 145 3.83 -14.58 14.23
N LEU A 146 4.91 -14.23 13.56
CA LEU A 146 5.51 -12.91 13.60
C LEU A 146 4.89 -12.03 12.52
N ALA A 147 4.12 -11.02 12.94
CA ALA A 147 3.39 -10.07 12.08
C ALA A 147 3.64 -8.62 12.49
N THR A 148 4.89 -8.32 12.92
CA THR A 148 5.28 -7.01 13.49
C THR A 148 5.29 -5.88 12.48
N GLY A 149 5.22 -6.19 11.17
CA GLY A 149 5.07 -5.22 10.10
C GLY A 149 6.31 -4.36 9.86
N SER A 150 6.07 -3.10 9.49
CA SER A 150 7.11 -2.12 9.14
C SER A 150 6.87 -0.77 9.80
N GLU A 151 7.87 0.10 9.73
CA GLU A 151 7.84 1.47 10.22
C GLU A 151 8.43 2.44 9.18
N PRO A 152 8.06 3.73 9.17
CA PRO A 152 8.67 4.72 8.30
C PRO A 152 10.18 4.81 8.53
N VAL A 153 10.93 5.06 7.45
CA VAL A 153 12.35 5.33 7.54
C VAL A 153 12.56 6.79 7.94
N GLU A 154 13.26 6.99 9.05
CA GLU A 154 13.71 8.29 9.52
C GLU A 154 15.12 8.59 8.96
N LEU A 155 15.33 9.81 8.50
CA LEU A 155 16.65 10.25 8.04
C LEU A 155 17.40 10.90 9.22
N PRO A 156 18.68 10.53 9.47
CA PRO A 156 19.42 11.06 10.63
C PRO A 156 19.54 12.59 10.66
N PHE A 157 19.49 13.24 9.50
CA PHE A 157 19.58 14.70 9.36
C PHE A 157 18.20 15.37 9.23
N LEU A 158 17.10 14.59 9.21
CA LEU A 158 15.70 15.02 9.24
C LEU A 158 14.92 14.12 10.22
N PRO A 159 15.23 14.16 11.53
CA PRO A 159 14.52 13.36 12.52
C PRO A 159 13.07 13.81 12.63
N PHE A 160 12.16 12.86 12.82
CA PHE A 160 10.74 13.16 13.03
C PHE A 160 10.51 13.97 14.30
N GLY A 161 9.66 14.98 14.20
CA GLY A 161 9.27 15.86 15.30
C GLY A 161 9.04 17.30 14.83
N GLY A 162 8.13 18.00 15.48
CA GLY A 162 7.79 19.38 15.14
C GLY A 162 7.24 19.53 13.71
N ASP A 163 8.02 20.14 12.82
CA ASP A 163 7.62 20.38 11.45
C ASP A 163 8.14 19.33 10.45
N VAL A 164 9.01 18.41 10.90
CA VAL A 164 9.42 17.23 10.14
C VAL A 164 8.52 16.06 10.51
N ILE A 165 7.69 15.62 9.57
CA ILE A 165 6.62 14.66 9.81
C ILE A 165 6.74 13.41 8.93
N SER A 166 6.24 12.29 9.43
CA SER A 166 5.99 11.09 8.62
C SER A 166 4.59 11.13 8.00
N SER A 167 4.28 10.08 7.22
CA SER A 167 2.91 9.90 6.72
C SER A 167 1.85 9.75 7.83
N THR A 168 2.24 9.33 9.03
CA THR A 168 1.35 9.18 10.18
C THR A 168 0.83 10.55 10.65
N GLU A 169 1.73 11.48 10.92
CA GLU A 169 1.38 12.83 11.38
C GLU A 169 0.66 13.60 10.27
N ALA A 170 1.07 13.45 9.01
CA ALA A 170 0.43 14.08 7.86
C ALA A 170 -1.07 13.79 7.76
N LEU A 171 -1.50 12.58 8.14
CA LEU A 171 -2.91 12.17 8.14
C LEU A 171 -3.74 12.75 9.30
N SER A 172 -3.11 13.49 10.20
CA SER A 172 -3.75 14.06 11.40
C SER A 172 -3.45 15.54 11.58
N LEU A 173 -2.99 16.22 10.53
CA LEU A 173 -2.79 17.67 10.57
C LEU A 173 -4.12 18.39 10.81
N PRO A 174 -4.16 19.38 11.72
CA PRO A 174 -5.38 20.13 12.02
C PRO A 174 -5.76 21.12 10.93
N GLU A 175 -4.79 21.53 10.10
CA GLU A 175 -4.95 22.51 9.03
C GLU A 175 -4.08 22.13 7.82
N VAL A 176 -4.44 22.65 6.66
CA VAL A 176 -3.65 22.49 5.44
C VAL A 176 -2.40 23.38 5.56
N PRO A 177 -1.17 22.82 5.48
CA PRO A 177 0.03 23.64 5.47
C PRO A 177 0.04 24.53 4.21
N LYS A 178 0.49 25.79 4.34
CA LYS A 178 0.62 26.64 3.16
C LYS A 178 1.70 26.14 2.22
N LYS A 179 2.84 25.71 2.79
CA LYS A 179 3.99 25.16 2.06
C LYS A 179 4.36 23.77 2.60
N LEU A 180 4.18 22.76 1.78
CA LEU A 180 4.55 21.37 2.09
C LEU A 180 5.72 20.96 1.21
N VAL A 181 6.84 20.58 1.82
CA VAL A 181 7.92 19.90 1.09
C VAL A 181 7.88 18.42 1.37
N VAL A 182 7.76 17.62 0.32
CA VAL A 182 7.78 16.15 0.38
C VAL A 182 9.17 15.66 0.03
N VAL A 183 9.78 14.88 0.89
CA VAL A 183 11.07 14.20 0.65
C VAL A 183 10.80 12.73 0.34
N GLY A 184 11.03 12.37 -0.93
CA GLY A 184 10.74 11.06 -1.51
C GLY A 184 9.56 11.06 -2.49
N GLY A 185 9.83 10.78 -3.76
CA GLY A 185 8.87 10.69 -4.87
C GLY A 185 8.27 9.29 -5.06
N GLY A 186 8.19 8.49 -3.98
CA GLY A 186 7.47 7.22 -3.94
C GLY A 186 5.96 7.41 -3.79
N TYR A 187 5.20 6.29 -3.83
CA TYR A 187 3.73 6.34 -3.82
C TYR A 187 3.14 7.08 -2.60
N ILE A 188 3.72 6.91 -1.39
CA ILE A 188 3.22 7.58 -0.17
C ILE A 188 3.37 9.11 -0.29
N GLY A 189 4.55 9.57 -0.72
CA GLY A 189 4.83 10.99 -0.87
C GLY A 189 3.97 11.65 -1.95
N LEU A 190 3.81 10.97 -3.08
CA LEU A 190 2.99 11.45 -4.19
C LEU A 190 1.50 11.49 -3.82
N GLU A 191 0.96 10.42 -3.24
CA GLU A 191 -0.45 10.35 -2.82
C GLU A 191 -0.81 11.50 -1.87
N LEU A 192 -0.01 11.70 -0.83
CA LEU A 192 -0.25 12.77 0.15
C LEU A 192 0.07 14.16 -0.42
N GLY A 193 1.17 14.30 -1.17
CA GLY A 193 1.53 15.57 -1.83
C GLY A 193 0.45 16.03 -2.80
N ILE A 194 -0.10 15.13 -3.62
CA ILE A 194 -1.22 15.39 -4.53
C ILE A 194 -2.47 15.79 -3.73
N ALA A 195 -2.80 15.06 -2.65
CA ALA A 195 -3.95 15.37 -1.82
C ALA A 195 -3.84 16.77 -1.20
N PHE A 196 -2.69 17.11 -0.61
CA PHE A 196 -2.47 18.45 -0.05
C PHE A 196 -2.43 19.54 -1.12
N ARG A 197 -1.89 19.26 -2.32
CA ARG A 197 -1.96 20.18 -3.45
C ARG A 197 -3.40 20.49 -3.85
N LYS A 198 -4.25 19.48 -3.97
CA LYS A 198 -5.68 19.63 -4.22
C LYS A 198 -6.40 20.46 -3.15
N LEU A 199 -5.96 20.34 -1.89
CA LEU A 199 -6.48 21.12 -0.76
C LEU A 199 -5.95 22.57 -0.71
N GLY A 200 -5.06 22.97 -1.62
CA GLY A 200 -4.56 24.33 -1.77
C GLY A 200 -3.16 24.60 -1.22
N ALA A 201 -2.43 23.60 -0.74
CA ALA A 201 -1.03 23.76 -0.36
C ALA A 201 -0.13 24.07 -1.59
N GLU A 202 0.90 24.89 -1.40
CA GLU A 202 2.06 24.91 -2.29
C GLU A 202 2.90 23.67 -1.99
N VAL A 203 3.16 22.83 -3.01
CA VAL A 203 3.86 21.55 -2.80
C VAL A 203 5.14 21.53 -3.61
N ALA A 204 6.24 21.15 -2.95
CA ALA A 204 7.49 20.76 -3.61
C ALA A 204 7.83 19.31 -3.28
N ILE A 205 8.34 18.56 -4.25
CA ILE A 205 8.76 17.17 -4.08
C ILE A 205 10.25 17.08 -4.39
N VAL A 206 11.04 16.60 -3.42
CA VAL A 206 12.48 16.37 -3.55
C VAL A 206 12.70 14.86 -3.67
N GLU A 207 13.18 14.42 -4.84
CA GLU A 207 13.43 13.01 -5.14
C GLU A 207 14.88 12.82 -5.60
N MET A 208 15.56 11.87 -4.99
CA MET A 208 16.98 11.58 -5.30
C MET A 208 17.15 10.85 -6.64
N ALA A 209 16.15 10.08 -7.06
CA ALA A 209 16.14 9.42 -8.35
C ALA A 209 15.85 10.42 -9.49
N GLU A 210 16.19 10.04 -10.72
CA GLU A 210 15.95 10.85 -11.91
C GLU A 210 14.47 10.90 -12.34
N ARG A 211 13.59 10.15 -11.66
CA ARG A 211 12.14 10.11 -11.92
C ARG A 211 11.37 9.72 -10.66
N ILE A 212 10.10 10.09 -10.62
CA ILE A 212 9.15 9.62 -9.60
C ILE A 212 8.87 8.13 -9.80
N LEU A 213 8.44 7.44 -8.73
CA LEU A 213 8.04 6.03 -8.76
C LEU A 213 9.04 5.15 -9.52
N PRO A 214 10.34 5.15 -9.17
CA PRO A 214 11.39 4.54 -9.98
C PRO A 214 11.22 3.03 -10.24
N LEU A 215 10.38 2.36 -9.43
CA LEU A 215 10.05 0.93 -9.59
C LEU A 215 8.99 0.65 -10.67
N TYR A 216 8.32 1.70 -11.19
CA TYR A 216 7.31 1.56 -12.23
C TYR A 216 7.88 1.95 -13.60
N ASP A 217 7.33 1.37 -14.66
CA ASP A 217 7.64 1.75 -16.03
C ASP A 217 7.35 3.24 -16.30
N LYS A 218 8.22 3.87 -17.08
CA LYS A 218 8.14 5.31 -17.36
C LYS A 218 6.81 5.71 -17.99
N ALA A 219 6.24 4.90 -18.87
CA ALA A 219 4.97 5.23 -19.51
C ALA A 219 3.80 5.29 -18.50
N LEU A 220 3.87 4.56 -17.38
CA LEU A 220 2.90 4.64 -16.29
C LEU A 220 3.09 5.91 -15.44
N THR A 221 4.32 6.36 -15.28
CA THR A 221 4.64 7.49 -14.38
C THR A 221 4.59 8.85 -15.07
N ASP A 222 4.76 8.92 -16.40
CA ASP A 222 4.70 10.16 -17.16
C ASP A 222 3.37 10.93 -17.04
N PRO A 223 2.18 10.27 -17.06
CA PRO A 223 0.92 10.97 -16.83
C PRO A 223 0.84 11.63 -15.44
N VAL A 224 1.37 10.96 -14.40
CA VAL A 224 1.45 11.52 -13.04
C VAL A 224 2.39 12.73 -12.99
N ALA A 225 3.58 12.63 -13.59
CA ALA A 225 4.53 13.74 -13.67
C ALA A 225 3.93 14.96 -14.38
N LYS A 226 3.20 14.74 -15.50
CA LYS A 226 2.48 15.80 -16.21
C LYS A 226 1.37 16.44 -15.35
N TRP A 227 0.66 15.62 -14.57
CA TRP A 227 -0.34 16.16 -13.64
C TRP A 227 0.31 17.08 -12.60
N LEU A 228 1.43 16.65 -11.99
CA LEU A 228 2.18 17.46 -11.00
C LEU A 228 2.62 18.80 -11.61
N GLU A 229 3.20 18.79 -12.81
CA GLU A 229 3.62 19.99 -13.52
C GLU A 229 2.43 20.93 -13.82
N LYS A 230 1.35 20.39 -14.40
CA LYS A 230 0.12 21.13 -14.72
C LYS A 230 -0.50 21.82 -13.48
N HIS A 231 -0.36 21.21 -12.32
CA HIS A 231 -0.90 21.73 -11.06
C HIS A 231 0.13 22.55 -10.26
N GLY A 232 1.29 22.90 -10.84
CA GLY A 232 2.28 23.77 -10.23
C GLY A 232 3.00 23.13 -9.03
N VAL A 233 3.10 21.81 -8.99
CA VAL A 233 3.96 21.13 -8.01
C VAL A 233 5.40 21.25 -8.46
N GLN A 234 6.27 21.79 -7.61
CA GLN A 234 7.70 21.88 -7.88
C GLN A 234 8.33 20.50 -7.72
N LEU A 235 8.74 19.88 -8.84
CA LEU A 235 9.35 18.55 -8.84
C LEU A 235 10.86 18.67 -9.03
N LEU A 236 11.63 18.34 -7.98
CA LEU A 236 13.10 18.37 -7.94
C LEU A 236 13.61 16.93 -8.00
N LEU A 237 13.90 16.46 -9.20
CA LEU A 237 14.46 15.13 -9.48
C LEU A 237 15.99 15.16 -9.49
N GLY A 238 16.62 14.05 -9.10
CA GLY A 238 18.07 13.96 -8.91
C GLY A 238 18.57 14.82 -7.75
N ALA A 239 17.65 15.35 -6.92
CA ALA A 239 17.96 16.29 -5.84
C ALA A 239 18.04 15.59 -4.48
N ARG A 240 18.87 16.11 -3.60
CA ARG A 240 19.07 15.54 -2.25
C ARG A 240 18.61 16.51 -1.19
N ALA A 241 17.74 16.03 -0.30
CA ALA A 241 17.37 16.76 0.90
C ALA A 241 18.54 16.79 1.90
N GLY A 242 18.65 17.90 2.62
CA GLY A 242 19.58 18.09 3.72
C GLY A 242 18.81 18.36 5.04
N GLY A 243 19.41 19.11 5.96
CA GLY A 243 18.78 19.46 7.22
C GLY A 243 17.66 20.50 7.06
N PHE A 244 16.75 20.53 8.02
CA PHE A 244 15.66 21.52 8.13
C PHE A 244 15.85 22.41 9.35
N GLY A 245 15.65 23.70 9.20
CA GLY A 245 15.72 24.68 10.28
C GLY A 245 15.20 26.03 9.82
N ASP A 246 14.69 26.85 10.74
CA ASP A 246 14.16 28.20 10.49
C ASP A 246 13.10 28.23 9.35
N GLY A 247 12.26 27.19 9.27
CA GLY A 247 11.23 27.07 8.24
C GLY A 247 11.77 26.80 6.84
N LYS A 248 13.01 26.30 6.70
CA LYS A 248 13.66 26.04 5.41
C LYS A 248 14.30 24.65 5.37
N LEU A 249 14.01 23.92 4.30
CA LEU A 249 14.71 22.69 3.96
C LEU A 249 15.90 23.00 3.06
N ASN A 250 17.08 22.57 3.46
CA ASN A 250 18.26 22.62 2.57
C ASN A 250 18.15 21.52 1.52
N VAL A 251 18.43 21.83 0.28
CA VAL A 251 18.39 20.89 -0.84
C VAL A 251 19.64 21.10 -1.70
N THR A 252 20.20 20.03 -2.21
CA THR A 252 21.21 20.08 -3.27
C THR A 252 20.55 19.58 -4.55
N ASP A 253 20.55 20.39 -5.61
CA ASP A 253 19.95 20.04 -6.88
C ASP A 253 20.78 18.96 -7.63
N LYS A 254 20.28 18.51 -8.78
CA LYS A 254 20.94 17.50 -9.63
C LYS A 254 22.33 17.94 -10.14
N ASP A 255 22.57 19.25 -10.23
CA ASP A 255 23.82 19.81 -10.72
C ASP A 255 24.81 20.11 -9.57
N GLY A 256 24.42 19.79 -8.32
CA GLY A 256 25.24 19.98 -7.12
C GLY A 256 25.14 21.36 -6.48
N ASN A 257 24.21 22.22 -6.95
CA ASN A 257 24.03 23.55 -6.39
C ASN A 257 23.17 23.50 -5.13
N PRO A 258 23.56 24.21 -4.05
CA PRO A 258 22.75 24.31 -2.85
C PRO A 258 21.59 25.28 -3.09
N MET A 259 20.41 24.92 -2.57
CA MET A 259 19.21 25.76 -2.55
C MET A 259 18.44 25.55 -1.26
N GLN A 260 17.47 26.41 -0.98
CA GLN A 260 16.59 26.29 0.17
C GLN A 260 15.13 26.37 -0.28
N LEU A 261 14.29 25.52 0.30
CA LEU A 261 12.84 25.52 0.12
C LEU A 261 12.18 25.95 1.41
N ASP A 262 11.34 26.99 1.35
CA ASP A 262 10.48 27.33 2.49
C ASP A 262 9.47 26.21 2.74
N ALA A 263 9.26 25.83 3.98
CA ALA A 263 8.30 24.79 4.34
C ALA A 263 7.67 25.04 5.72
N ASP A 264 6.35 24.97 5.79
CA ASP A 264 5.64 24.89 7.08
C ASP A 264 5.71 23.47 7.63
N LYS A 265 5.72 22.46 6.73
CA LYS A 265 5.92 21.04 7.04
C LYS A 265 6.82 20.37 6.01
N VAL A 266 7.69 19.48 6.50
CA VAL A 266 8.52 18.58 5.68
C VAL A 266 8.01 17.17 5.90
N LEU A 267 7.41 16.58 4.87
CA LEU A 267 6.89 15.20 4.88
C LEU A 267 7.95 14.24 4.35
N VAL A 268 8.52 13.40 5.22
CA VAL A 268 9.56 12.43 4.85
C VAL A 268 8.93 11.07 4.55
N THR A 269 9.09 10.62 3.30
CA THR A 269 8.49 9.38 2.75
C THR A 269 9.48 8.59 1.90
N VAL A 270 10.71 8.44 2.40
CA VAL A 270 11.82 7.78 1.70
C VAL A 270 11.82 6.26 1.78
N GLY A 271 10.73 5.69 2.26
CA GLY A 271 10.52 4.25 2.35
C GLY A 271 10.09 3.78 3.73
N ARG A 272 10.00 2.47 3.85
CA ARG A 272 9.66 1.76 5.09
C ARG A 272 10.71 0.70 5.37
N ARG A 273 10.90 0.35 6.63
CA ARG A 273 11.77 -0.76 7.05
C ARG A 273 10.98 -1.75 7.89
N ALA A 274 11.33 -3.03 7.77
CA ALA A 274 10.75 -4.09 8.60
C ALA A 274 11.06 -3.84 10.09
N ARG A 275 10.06 -4.04 10.94
CA ARG A 275 10.20 -3.86 12.40
C ARG A 275 10.81 -5.12 13.02
N THR A 276 12.14 -5.16 13.05
CA THR A 276 12.94 -6.31 13.51
C THR A 276 13.67 -6.06 14.84
N LYS A 277 13.53 -4.87 15.44
CA LYS A 277 14.27 -4.48 16.64
C LYS A 277 13.36 -4.19 17.83
N GLY A 278 13.91 -4.38 19.06
CA GLY A 278 13.30 -3.96 20.33
C GLY A 278 12.27 -4.93 20.91
N TRP A 279 12.11 -6.13 20.35
CA TRP A 279 11.15 -7.14 20.82
C TRP A 279 11.74 -8.55 20.94
N GLY A 280 13.08 -8.66 20.90
CA GLY A 280 13.80 -9.91 21.15
C GLY A 280 13.83 -10.88 19.96
N LEU A 281 13.73 -10.38 18.70
CA LEU A 281 13.89 -11.23 17.49
C LEU A 281 15.23 -11.96 17.48
N GLU A 282 16.30 -11.31 17.95
CA GLU A 282 17.64 -11.84 18.06
C GLU A 282 17.73 -13.07 18.98
N ASN A 283 16.84 -13.17 19.96
CA ASN A 283 16.78 -14.31 20.89
C ASN A 283 16.06 -15.53 20.29
N MET A 284 15.38 -15.36 19.16
CA MET A 284 14.57 -16.42 18.55
C MET A 284 15.38 -17.35 17.64
N GLY A 285 16.58 -16.96 17.22
CA GLY A 285 17.44 -17.76 16.33
C GLY A 285 16.91 -17.91 14.89
N VAL A 286 16.01 -17.03 14.46
CA VAL A 286 15.48 -17.04 13.08
C VAL A 286 16.53 -16.50 12.11
N ALA A 287 16.63 -17.11 10.93
CA ALA A 287 17.49 -16.63 9.86
C ALA A 287 16.93 -15.36 9.22
N MET A 288 17.84 -14.46 8.85
CA MET A 288 17.51 -13.20 8.19
C MET A 288 17.89 -13.25 6.70
N ASN A 289 17.17 -12.47 5.89
CA ASN A 289 17.50 -12.16 4.51
C ASN A 289 17.64 -10.63 4.39
N GLY A 290 18.87 -10.13 4.53
CA GLY A 290 19.11 -8.70 4.69
C GLY A 290 18.34 -8.14 5.90
N PRO A 291 17.51 -7.10 5.74
CA PRO A 291 16.74 -6.52 6.84
C PRO A 291 15.45 -7.29 7.19
N PHE A 292 15.14 -8.38 6.48
CA PHE A 292 13.89 -9.11 6.58
C PHE A 292 14.08 -10.48 7.24
N VAL A 293 13.02 -11.01 7.86
CA VAL A 293 13.00 -12.40 8.31
C VAL A 293 12.89 -13.31 7.10
N LYS A 294 13.82 -14.28 6.97
CA LYS A 294 13.82 -15.25 5.90
C LYS A 294 12.71 -16.29 6.12
N ILE A 295 11.91 -16.50 5.09
CA ILE A 295 10.85 -17.52 5.04
C ILE A 295 10.99 -18.39 3.80
N ASP A 296 10.32 -19.55 3.84
CA ASP A 296 10.06 -20.40 2.68
C ASP A 296 8.67 -20.09 2.07
N GLU A 297 8.25 -20.86 1.05
CA GLU A 297 6.94 -20.72 0.39
C GLU A 297 5.75 -21.06 1.31
N ARG A 298 5.99 -21.64 2.45
CA ARG A 298 5.00 -21.91 3.50
C ARG A 298 4.93 -20.80 4.55
N CYS A 299 5.70 -19.71 4.36
CA CYS A 299 5.95 -18.66 5.34
C CYS A 299 6.62 -19.17 6.64
N ALA A 300 7.26 -20.35 6.60
CA ALA A 300 8.00 -20.88 7.74
C ALA A 300 9.39 -20.24 7.84
N THR A 301 9.80 -19.91 9.08
CA THR A 301 11.16 -19.46 9.36
C THR A 301 12.11 -20.65 9.52
N SER A 302 13.39 -20.38 9.76
CA SER A 302 14.38 -21.41 10.12
C SER A 302 14.10 -22.12 11.43
N MET A 303 13.21 -21.58 12.28
CA MET A 303 12.83 -22.16 13.57
C MET A 303 11.53 -22.93 13.46
N LYS A 304 11.54 -24.20 13.92
CA LYS A 304 10.35 -25.07 13.87
C LYS A 304 9.13 -24.41 14.52
N ASN A 305 7.99 -24.38 13.79
CA ASN A 305 6.72 -23.82 14.22
C ASN A 305 6.81 -22.30 14.55
N VAL A 306 7.74 -21.58 13.94
CA VAL A 306 7.80 -20.12 13.92
C VAL A 306 7.60 -19.65 12.49
N TRP A 307 6.63 -18.81 12.29
CA TRP A 307 6.16 -18.30 11.02
C TRP A 307 6.37 -16.79 10.96
N ALA A 308 6.60 -16.22 9.80
CA ALA A 308 6.64 -14.77 9.63
C ALA A 308 5.83 -14.36 8.41
N ILE A 309 5.09 -13.23 8.51
CA ILE A 309 4.16 -12.75 7.48
C ILE A 309 4.19 -11.23 7.34
N GLY A 310 3.72 -10.75 6.20
CA GLY A 310 3.58 -9.33 5.89
C GLY A 310 4.92 -8.64 5.64
N ASP A 311 4.98 -7.35 5.96
CA ASP A 311 6.13 -6.48 5.68
C ASP A 311 7.44 -6.98 6.33
N LEU A 312 7.33 -7.75 7.41
CA LEU A 312 8.48 -8.36 8.10
C LEU A 312 9.29 -9.29 7.19
N THR A 313 8.67 -9.85 6.14
CA THR A 313 9.24 -10.87 5.26
C THR A 313 9.78 -10.31 3.93
N GLY A 314 9.68 -9.01 3.71
CA GLY A 314 10.21 -8.35 2.50
C GLY A 314 9.16 -7.71 1.61
N GLU A 315 9.63 -7.22 0.49
CA GLU A 315 8.81 -6.61 -0.56
C GLU A 315 7.95 -7.64 -1.32
N PRO A 316 6.82 -7.20 -1.89
CA PRO A 316 6.23 -5.87 -1.72
C PRO A 316 5.57 -5.72 -0.33
N MET A 317 5.73 -4.55 0.30
CA MET A 317 5.11 -4.24 1.59
C MET A 317 3.64 -3.82 1.38
N LEU A 318 2.80 -4.79 1.04
CA LEU A 318 1.39 -4.59 0.71
C LEU A 318 0.47 -5.32 1.70
N ALA A 319 -0.60 -4.66 2.10
CA ALA A 319 -1.54 -5.15 3.10
C ALA A 319 -2.16 -6.51 2.71
N HIS A 320 -2.58 -6.66 1.45
CA HIS A 320 -3.20 -7.87 0.93
C HIS A 320 -2.21 -9.05 0.82
N LYS A 321 -0.91 -8.81 0.57
CA LYS A 321 0.12 -9.85 0.70
C LYS A 321 0.13 -10.40 2.12
N GLY A 322 0.18 -9.52 3.13
CA GLY A 322 0.17 -9.91 4.53
C GLY A 322 -1.08 -10.70 4.92
N SER A 323 -2.26 -10.30 4.43
CA SER A 323 -3.52 -11.01 4.66
C SER A 323 -3.49 -12.42 4.06
N ALA A 324 -3.07 -12.56 2.81
CA ALA A 324 -2.98 -13.86 2.14
C ALA A 324 -1.98 -14.80 2.83
N GLN A 325 -0.80 -14.29 3.22
CA GLN A 325 0.16 -15.06 4.02
C GLN A 325 -0.42 -15.48 5.37
N GLY A 326 -1.21 -14.60 6.02
CA GLY A 326 -1.89 -14.92 7.28
C GLY A 326 -2.88 -16.07 7.17
N GLU A 327 -3.66 -16.12 6.10
CA GLU A 327 -4.57 -17.24 5.81
C GLU A 327 -3.81 -18.54 5.55
N VAL A 328 -2.76 -18.51 4.71
CA VAL A 328 -1.93 -19.66 4.40
C VAL A 328 -1.35 -20.27 5.66
N VAL A 329 -0.74 -19.45 6.54
CA VAL A 329 -0.13 -19.92 7.78
C VAL A 329 -1.17 -20.52 8.74
N ALA A 330 -2.35 -19.90 8.87
CA ALA A 330 -3.42 -20.41 9.71
C ALA A 330 -3.91 -21.80 9.24
N GLU A 331 -4.08 -21.98 7.93
CA GLU A 331 -4.45 -23.28 7.32
C GLU A 331 -3.39 -24.36 7.59
N ILE A 332 -2.12 -24.04 7.39
CA ILE A 332 -1.00 -24.96 7.64
C ILE A 332 -0.96 -25.37 9.12
N ILE A 333 -1.07 -24.43 10.05
CA ILE A 333 -1.07 -24.74 11.49
C ILE A 333 -2.25 -25.61 11.88
N ALA A 334 -3.43 -25.37 11.33
CA ALA A 334 -4.60 -26.20 11.58
C ALA A 334 -4.41 -27.63 11.04
N HIS A 335 -3.87 -27.77 9.83
CA HIS A 335 -3.51 -29.06 9.23
C HIS A 335 -2.53 -29.83 10.12
N LEU A 336 -1.41 -29.22 10.51
CA LEU A 336 -0.40 -29.81 11.40
C LEU A 336 -0.94 -30.19 12.79
N SER A 337 -2.02 -29.53 13.22
CA SER A 337 -2.67 -29.75 14.52
C SER A 337 -3.83 -30.74 14.46
N GLY A 338 -4.13 -31.34 13.29
CA GLY A 338 -5.28 -32.23 13.10
C GLY A 338 -6.64 -31.57 13.30
N LYS A 339 -6.73 -30.25 13.05
CA LYS A 339 -7.96 -29.43 13.22
C LYS A 339 -8.66 -29.10 11.89
N GLY A 340 -8.41 -29.90 10.84
CA GLY A 340 -8.77 -29.53 9.47
C GLY A 340 -7.71 -28.60 8.88
N GLY A 341 -8.11 -27.70 7.97
CA GLY A 341 -7.15 -26.86 7.23
C GLY A 341 -6.46 -27.64 6.11
N HIS A 342 -5.60 -26.93 5.38
CA HIS A 342 -4.92 -27.47 4.21
C HIS A 342 -3.42 -27.23 4.29
N ASP A 343 -2.63 -28.14 3.76
CA ASP A 343 -1.21 -27.93 3.52
C ASP A 343 -1.06 -27.04 2.28
N ARG A 344 -0.84 -25.74 2.51
CA ARG A 344 -0.81 -24.70 1.48
C ARG A 344 0.59 -24.13 1.31
N VAL A 345 0.80 -23.51 0.15
CA VAL A 345 1.97 -22.66 -0.15
C VAL A 345 1.49 -21.27 -0.51
N PHE A 346 2.32 -20.28 -0.24
CA PHE A 346 2.14 -18.90 -0.69
C PHE A 346 2.95 -18.72 -1.96
N ASP A 347 2.32 -19.02 -3.10
CA ASP A 347 2.92 -18.92 -4.44
C ASP A 347 1.94 -18.20 -5.39
N PRO A 348 1.70 -16.90 -5.17
CA PRO A 348 0.81 -16.13 -6.03
C PRO A 348 1.46 -15.88 -7.39
N THR A 349 0.69 -16.01 -8.46
CA THR A 349 1.13 -15.62 -9.82
C THR A 349 1.44 -14.12 -9.87
N THR A 350 0.68 -13.32 -9.14
CA THR A 350 0.91 -11.88 -9.02
C THR A 350 0.44 -11.32 -7.68
N ILE A 351 1.08 -10.25 -7.24
CA ILE A 351 0.60 -9.39 -6.17
C ILE A 351 0.41 -8.01 -6.79
N ALA A 352 -0.82 -7.70 -7.21
CA ALA A 352 -1.12 -6.43 -7.85
C ALA A 352 -0.81 -5.24 -6.95
N ALA A 353 -0.17 -4.22 -7.51
CA ALA A 353 0.16 -2.98 -6.82
C ALA A 353 -0.66 -1.82 -7.40
N VAL A 354 -1.10 -0.92 -6.52
CA VAL A 354 -1.87 0.27 -6.88
C VAL A 354 -1.22 1.50 -6.26
N CYS A 355 -1.03 2.56 -7.06
CA CYS A 355 -0.73 3.90 -6.57
C CYS A 355 -1.97 4.77 -6.76
N PHE A 356 -2.44 5.38 -5.69
CA PHE A 356 -3.58 6.31 -5.70
C PHE A 356 -3.12 7.75 -5.94
N THR A 357 -2.26 7.88 -6.95
CA THR A 357 -1.82 9.16 -7.50
C THR A 357 -2.91 9.77 -8.42
N GLU A 358 -2.60 10.85 -9.09
CA GLU A 358 -3.46 11.43 -10.12
C GLU A 358 -2.68 11.55 -11.43
N PRO A 359 -3.02 10.77 -12.47
CA PRO A 359 -3.94 9.64 -12.41
C PRO A 359 -3.42 8.45 -11.58
N GLU A 360 -4.33 7.50 -11.25
CA GLU A 360 -3.97 6.26 -10.54
C GLU A 360 -3.14 5.33 -11.41
N ILE A 361 -2.32 4.48 -10.79
CA ILE A 361 -1.54 3.44 -11.47
C ILE A 361 -1.88 2.07 -10.90
N VAL A 362 -2.02 1.08 -11.80
CA VAL A 362 -2.11 -0.34 -11.46
C VAL A 362 -1.02 -1.11 -12.19
N SER A 363 -0.36 -2.02 -11.48
CA SER A 363 0.57 -2.98 -12.07
C SER A 363 0.32 -4.37 -11.50
N ALA A 364 0.09 -5.35 -12.36
CA ALA A 364 -0.09 -6.75 -12.03
C ALA A 364 0.72 -7.63 -12.99
N GLY A 365 1.49 -8.58 -12.48
CA GLY A 365 2.37 -9.44 -13.27
C GLY A 365 3.59 -8.72 -13.84
N LEU A 366 4.10 -9.19 -14.96
CA LEU A 366 5.30 -8.67 -15.61
C LEU A 366 5.08 -7.28 -16.22
N GLY A 367 6.05 -6.38 -16.05
CA GLY A 367 6.11 -5.09 -16.72
C GLY A 367 7.02 -5.12 -17.96
N PRO A 368 7.07 -4.01 -18.73
CA PRO A 368 7.92 -3.92 -19.92
C PRO A 368 9.41 -4.16 -19.65
N ASP A 369 9.90 -3.73 -18.49
CA ASP A 369 11.30 -3.90 -18.12
C ASP A 369 11.64 -5.38 -17.85
N ASP A 370 10.67 -6.17 -17.33
CA ASP A 370 10.83 -7.61 -17.07
C ASP A 370 10.90 -8.44 -18.35
N VAL A 371 10.34 -7.90 -19.44
CA VAL A 371 10.28 -8.59 -20.75
C VAL A 371 11.15 -7.93 -21.82
N LYS A 372 11.99 -6.99 -21.40
CA LYS A 372 12.89 -6.27 -22.32
C LYS A 372 13.84 -7.23 -23.04
N GLY A 373 13.86 -7.17 -24.37
CA GLY A 373 14.68 -8.05 -25.20
C GLY A 373 14.15 -9.47 -25.41
N ARG A 374 12.97 -9.80 -24.87
CA ARG A 374 12.26 -11.05 -25.15
C ARG A 374 11.51 -10.94 -26.47
N ASP A 375 11.67 -11.91 -27.35
CA ASP A 375 10.97 -12.03 -28.63
C ASP A 375 9.77 -12.99 -28.57
N ASP A 376 9.61 -13.68 -27.43
CA ASP A 376 8.53 -14.65 -27.15
C ASP A 376 7.28 -14.02 -26.51
N VAL A 377 7.21 -12.67 -26.42
CA VAL A 377 6.08 -11.95 -25.82
C VAL A 377 5.40 -11.01 -26.81
N ILE A 378 4.12 -10.77 -26.58
CA ILE A 378 3.30 -9.75 -27.23
C ILE A 378 3.05 -8.64 -26.22
N GLN A 379 3.13 -7.37 -26.66
CA GLN A 379 2.71 -6.22 -25.87
C GLN A 379 1.74 -5.38 -26.69
N ALA A 380 0.62 -4.99 -26.07
CA ALA A 380 -0.34 -4.07 -26.69
C ALA A 380 -0.86 -3.07 -25.67
N VAL A 381 -1.17 -1.87 -26.15
CA VAL A 381 -1.67 -0.76 -25.34
C VAL A 381 -2.96 -0.24 -25.95
N PHE A 382 -3.96 0.06 -25.13
CA PHE A 382 -5.17 0.74 -25.56
C PHE A 382 -5.41 2.00 -24.71
N PRO A 383 -5.54 3.19 -25.34
CA PRO A 383 -5.66 4.46 -24.61
C PRO A 383 -7.09 4.71 -24.12
N PHE A 384 -7.23 5.32 -22.96
CA PHE A 384 -8.54 5.75 -22.45
C PHE A 384 -9.17 6.88 -23.29
N ALA A 385 -8.39 7.61 -24.07
CA ALA A 385 -8.90 8.58 -25.03
C ALA A 385 -9.86 7.98 -26.09
N ALA A 386 -9.80 6.67 -26.32
CA ALA A 386 -10.70 5.94 -27.21
C ALA A 386 -11.85 5.24 -26.47
N ILE A 387 -12.00 5.41 -25.17
CA ILE A 387 -13.03 4.78 -24.35
C ILE A 387 -14.12 5.80 -24.02
N GLY A 388 -15.35 5.56 -24.50
CA GLY A 388 -16.49 6.47 -24.29
C GLY A 388 -16.78 6.77 -22.82
N ARG A 389 -16.64 5.79 -21.92
CA ARG A 389 -16.78 6.02 -20.48
C ARG A 389 -15.72 6.97 -19.93
N ALA A 390 -14.47 6.83 -20.36
CA ALA A 390 -13.38 7.70 -19.90
C ALA A 390 -13.64 9.15 -20.33
N LEU A 391 -14.06 9.38 -21.57
CA LEU A 391 -14.45 10.71 -22.05
C LEU A 391 -15.64 11.28 -21.27
N ALA A 392 -16.65 10.46 -20.98
CA ALA A 392 -17.85 10.89 -20.26
C ALA A 392 -17.59 11.29 -18.78
N ILE A 393 -16.44 10.96 -18.21
CA ILE A 393 -16.02 11.33 -16.84
C ILE A 393 -14.77 12.21 -16.83
N GLU A 394 -14.44 12.88 -17.94
CA GLU A 394 -13.27 13.76 -18.09
C GLU A 394 -11.92 13.05 -17.83
N ALA A 395 -11.84 11.73 -18.02
CA ALA A 395 -10.66 10.88 -17.75
C ALA A 395 -9.90 10.48 -19.04
N GLY A 396 -10.34 10.95 -20.23
CA GLY A 396 -9.74 10.53 -21.50
C GLY A 396 -8.49 11.32 -21.92
N GLU A 397 -8.27 12.52 -21.37
CA GLU A 397 -7.21 13.42 -21.82
C GLU A 397 -5.91 13.32 -21.01
N ASP A 398 -5.87 12.53 -19.95
CA ASP A 398 -4.74 12.43 -19.03
C ASP A 398 -3.60 11.55 -19.55
N GLY A 399 -3.68 11.05 -20.80
CA GLY A 399 -2.69 10.14 -21.38
C GLY A 399 -2.74 8.74 -20.78
N GLY A 400 -3.87 8.38 -20.16
CA GLY A 400 -4.09 7.08 -19.54
C GLY A 400 -4.33 5.95 -20.56
N PHE A 401 -3.99 4.73 -20.15
CA PHE A 401 -4.10 3.53 -20.98
C PHE A 401 -4.19 2.25 -20.16
N VAL A 402 -4.57 1.15 -20.82
CA VAL A 402 -4.35 -0.23 -20.36
C VAL A 402 -3.33 -0.89 -21.28
N ARG A 403 -2.35 -1.59 -20.69
CA ARG A 403 -1.36 -2.42 -21.37
C ARG A 403 -1.54 -3.87 -20.98
N VAL A 404 -1.46 -4.76 -21.97
CA VAL A 404 -1.35 -6.21 -21.76
C VAL A 404 0.00 -6.72 -22.25
N ILE A 405 0.54 -7.70 -21.54
CA ILE A 405 1.73 -8.47 -21.92
C ILE A 405 1.33 -9.93 -21.89
N ALA A 406 1.55 -10.65 -22.99
CA ALA A 406 1.19 -12.04 -23.15
C ALA A 406 2.29 -12.86 -23.83
N SER A 407 2.29 -14.17 -23.64
CA SER A 407 3.14 -15.11 -24.36
C SER A 407 2.71 -15.19 -25.83
N LYS A 408 3.65 -15.25 -26.77
CA LYS A 408 3.37 -15.46 -28.19
C LYS A 408 2.90 -16.86 -28.52
N SER A 409 3.35 -17.85 -27.75
CA SER A 409 3.13 -19.25 -28.11
C SER A 409 1.74 -19.75 -27.75
N ASP A 410 1.16 -19.26 -26.66
CA ASP A 410 -0.11 -19.72 -26.09
C ASP A 410 -1.04 -18.58 -25.67
N HIS A 411 -0.69 -17.34 -25.97
CA HIS A 411 -1.41 -16.12 -25.65
C HIS A 411 -1.71 -15.92 -24.14
N ARG A 412 -1.08 -16.68 -23.27
CA ARG A 412 -1.28 -16.57 -21.83
C ARG A 412 -0.86 -15.19 -21.35
N LEU A 413 -1.72 -14.54 -20.56
CA LEU A 413 -1.43 -13.27 -19.90
C LEU A 413 -0.27 -13.41 -18.93
N LEU A 414 0.71 -12.52 -19.03
CA LEU A 414 1.91 -12.45 -18.19
C LEU A 414 1.93 -11.18 -17.34
N GLY A 415 1.26 -10.13 -17.80
CA GLY A 415 1.17 -8.87 -17.08
C GLY A 415 0.10 -7.95 -17.66
N VAL A 416 -0.47 -7.14 -16.77
CA VAL A 416 -1.43 -6.08 -17.13
C VAL A 416 -1.10 -4.84 -16.31
N GLN A 417 -0.95 -3.69 -16.97
CA GLN A 417 -0.73 -2.41 -16.34
C GLN A 417 -1.76 -1.40 -16.82
N ALA A 418 -2.11 -0.46 -15.95
CA ALA A 418 -2.98 0.65 -16.31
C ALA A 418 -2.54 1.94 -15.61
N VAL A 419 -2.75 3.06 -16.27
CA VAL A 419 -2.69 4.40 -15.69
C VAL A 419 -3.91 5.18 -16.14
N GLY A 420 -4.65 5.80 -15.20
CA GLY A 420 -5.88 6.54 -15.50
C GLY A 420 -6.71 6.76 -14.24
N GLN A 421 -7.79 7.54 -14.36
CA GLN A 421 -8.73 7.72 -13.27
C GLN A 421 -9.47 6.41 -12.96
N HIS A 422 -9.61 6.08 -11.68
CA HIS A 422 -10.33 4.89 -11.18
C HIS A 422 -9.80 3.54 -11.68
N VAL A 423 -8.58 3.46 -12.22
CA VAL A 423 -8.03 2.17 -12.66
C VAL A 423 -7.74 1.23 -11.49
N SER A 424 -7.65 1.74 -10.26
CA SER A 424 -7.55 0.92 -9.05
C SER A 424 -8.65 -0.14 -8.95
N GLU A 425 -9.87 0.19 -9.39
CA GLU A 425 -11.01 -0.72 -9.37
C GLU A 425 -10.90 -1.86 -10.40
N LEU A 426 -10.03 -1.72 -11.43
CA LEU A 426 -9.73 -2.76 -12.40
C LEU A 426 -8.69 -3.76 -11.92
N SER A 427 -7.94 -3.44 -10.85
CA SER A 427 -6.81 -4.23 -10.35
C SER A 427 -7.18 -5.68 -10.03
N ASN A 428 -8.38 -5.90 -9.46
CA ASN A 428 -8.85 -7.24 -9.13
C ASN A 428 -9.12 -8.09 -10.37
N SER A 429 -9.67 -7.49 -11.44
CA SER A 429 -9.88 -8.20 -12.71
C SER A 429 -8.54 -8.62 -13.32
N PHE A 430 -7.54 -7.75 -13.28
CA PHE A 430 -6.20 -8.05 -13.80
C PHE A 430 -5.54 -9.18 -12.98
N ALA A 431 -5.54 -9.07 -11.66
CA ALA A 431 -4.99 -10.09 -10.80
C ALA A 431 -5.69 -11.44 -10.95
N GLN A 432 -7.02 -11.44 -11.07
CA GLN A 432 -7.82 -12.66 -11.23
C GLN A 432 -7.50 -13.35 -12.55
N MET A 433 -7.41 -12.62 -13.67
CA MET A 433 -7.08 -13.21 -14.97
C MET A 433 -5.66 -13.81 -14.98
N LEU A 434 -4.69 -13.13 -14.36
CA LEU A 434 -3.34 -13.65 -14.24
C LEU A 434 -3.29 -14.91 -13.35
N GLU A 435 -3.96 -14.90 -12.21
CA GLU A 435 -4.00 -16.04 -11.28
C GLU A 435 -4.68 -17.28 -11.89
N MET A 436 -5.71 -17.06 -12.73
CA MET A 436 -6.40 -18.13 -13.45
C MET A 436 -5.62 -18.65 -14.66
N GLY A 437 -4.50 -18.02 -15.03
CA GLY A 437 -3.72 -18.37 -16.23
C GLY A 437 -4.48 -18.09 -17.53
N ALA A 438 -5.36 -17.07 -17.53
CA ALA A 438 -6.18 -16.72 -18.68
C ALA A 438 -5.32 -16.35 -19.91
N VAL A 439 -5.86 -16.64 -21.09
CA VAL A 439 -5.29 -16.24 -22.37
C VAL A 439 -5.97 -14.97 -22.91
N LEU A 440 -5.37 -14.31 -23.89
CA LEU A 440 -5.95 -13.10 -24.51
C LEU A 440 -7.36 -13.36 -25.06
N GLU A 441 -7.63 -14.56 -25.57
CA GLU A 441 -8.93 -14.97 -26.10
C GLU A 441 -10.00 -15.05 -25.01
N ASP A 442 -9.64 -15.40 -23.75
CA ASP A 442 -10.59 -15.41 -22.64
C ASP A 442 -11.07 -13.99 -22.33
N VAL A 443 -10.17 -13.01 -22.35
CA VAL A 443 -10.51 -11.60 -22.15
C VAL A 443 -11.32 -11.08 -23.34
N ALA A 444 -10.86 -11.34 -24.57
CA ALA A 444 -11.52 -10.90 -25.80
C ALA A 444 -12.89 -11.55 -26.01
N GLY A 445 -13.07 -12.82 -25.58
CA GLY A 445 -14.34 -13.54 -25.68
C GLY A 445 -15.33 -13.22 -24.56
N THR A 446 -14.89 -12.56 -23.48
CA THR A 446 -15.77 -12.15 -22.39
C THR A 446 -16.59 -10.93 -22.82
N ILE A 447 -17.90 -10.93 -22.55
CA ILE A 447 -18.76 -9.77 -22.78
C ILE A 447 -18.48 -8.72 -21.71
N HIS A 448 -17.83 -7.63 -22.11
CA HIS A 448 -17.56 -6.50 -21.24
C HIS A 448 -18.76 -5.56 -21.17
N VAL A 449 -19.08 -5.06 -19.99
CA VAL A 449 -20.22 -4.14 -19.80
C VAL A 449 -19.90 -2.79 -20.43
N HIS A 450 -20.83 -2.31 -21.29
CA HIS A 450 -20.76 -0.99 -21.92
C HIS A 450 -21.70 0.00 -21.21
N PRO A 451 -21.30 1.26 -20.95
CA PRO A 451 -19.95 1.81 -21.06
C PRO A 451 -19.17 1.68 -19.73
N THR A 452 -17.98 1.14 -19.76
CA THR A 452 -17.10 1.02 -18.59
C THR A 452 -15.62 1.26 -18.94
N LEU A 453 -14.78 1.53 -17.93
CA LEU A 453 -13.33 1.61 -18.12
C LEU A 453 -12.70 0.24 -18.44
N GLY A 454 -13.37 -0.85 -18.04
CA GLY A 454 -12.91 -2.22 -18.29
C GLY A 454 -12.82 -2.58 -19.78
N GLU A 455 -13.55 -1.87 -20.65
CA GLU A 455 -13.47 -2.05 -22.11
C GLU A 455 -12.06 -1.78 -22.66
N ALA A 456 -11.24 -0.95 -21.98
CA ALA A 456 -9.86 -0.72 -22.37
C ALA A 456 -9.00 -2.00 -22.23
N PHE A 457 -9.30 -2.87 -21.28
CA PHE A 457 -8.62 -4.16 -21.12
C PHE A 457 -9.01 -5.14 -22.22
N HIS A 458 -10.31 -5.16 -22.59
CA HIS A 458 -10.82 -5.93 -23.71
C HIS A 458 -10.14 -5.50 -25.02
N GLU A 459 -10.16 -4.21 -25.34
CA GLU A 459 -9.57 -3.66 -26.57
C GLU A 459 -8.04 -3.84 -26.64
N ALA A 460 -7.34 -3.72 -25.49
CA ALA A 460 -5.91 -4.02 -25.44
C ALA A 460 -5.63 -5.49 -25.76
N SER A 461 -6.50 -6.42 -25.32
CA SER A 461 -6.39 -7.84 -25.64
C SER A 461 -6.69 -8.15 -27.09
N LEU A 462 -7.75 -7.54 -27.67
CA LEU A 462 -8.04 -7.62 -29.11
C LEU A 462 -6.88 -7.07 -29.95
N ARG A 463 -6.28 -5.96 -29.53
CA ARG A 463 -5.13 -5.38 -30.21
C ARG A 463 -3.90 -6.31 -30.16
N ALA A 464 -3.67 -6.97 -29.03
CA ALA A 464 -2.61 -7.97 -28.90
C ALA A 464 -2.82 -9.18 -29.84
N LEU A 465 -4.07 -9.55 -30.10
CA LEU A 465 -4.47 -10.58 -31.06
C LEU A 465 -4.46 -10.09 -32.53
N GLY A 466 -4.20 -8.81 -32.78
CA GLY A 466 -4.08 -8.24 -34.13
C GLY A 466 -5.39 -7.78 -34.76
N HIS A 467 -6.49 -7.67 -34.01
CA HIS A 467 -7.81 -7.27 -34.53
C HIS A 467 -8.57 -6.32 -33.59
N ALA A 468 -7.91 -5.25 -33.13
CA ALA A 468 -8.59 -4.15 -32.42
C ALA A 468 -9.75 -3.60 -33.26
N ILE A 469 -10.87 -3.23 -32.61
CA ILE A 469 -12.08 -2.79 -33.28
C ILE A 469 -12.13 -1.26 -33.35
N HIS A 470 -11.71 -0.56 -32.30
CA HIS A 470 -11.91 0.88 -32.15
C HIS A 470 -10.65 1.74 -32.39
N ILE A 471 -9.50 1.15 -32.67
CA ILE A 471 -8.25 1.84 -33.08
C ILE A 471 -7.53 1.03 -34.17
#